data_c4ec50cbd63c579da1d76f748915b875
#
_entry.id   c4ec50cbd63c579da1d76f748915b875
#
_cell.length_a   1.000
_cell.length_b   1.000
_cell.length_c   1.000
_cell.angle_alpha   90.00
_cell.angle_beta   90.00
_cell.angle_gamma   90.00
#
_symmetry.space_group_name_H-M   'P 1'
#
loop_
_entity.id
_entity.type
_entity.pdbx_description
1 polymer ?
#
loop_
_entity_poly.entity_id
_entity_poly.type
_entity_poly.pdbx_seq_one_letter_code
_entity_poly.pdbx_strand_id
1 'polypeptide(L)'
;MIFVAVGTQLRFDRLAEAVDMWCKEHPEREVFGQLGPVDDGGYRPRHYNWTDALTKAEFDVNLEQSEFVVAHAGIGTILTALLKQKPVLLMPRRSELAEHRNDHQLATVRRFEDTKGVFVANTPADVGSQMDYLCSTVVATTVLNEFSDGPLVKYLQKVLGEG
;
A
#
# COMPACT_ATOMS: atom_id res chain seq x y z
N MET A 1 3.79 -1.76 14.30
CA MET A 1 2.98 -2.59 13.36
C MET A 1 3.13 -2.07 11.92
N ILE A 2 3.19 -2.95 10.93
CA ILE A 2 3.15 -2.63 9.49
C ILE A 2 1.76 -2.98 8.96
N PHE A 3 1.16 -2.09 8.16
CA PHE A 3 -0.17 -2.31 7.60
C PHE A 3 -0.10 -2.63 6.11
N VAL A 4 -0.71 -3.76 5.69
CA VAL A 4 -0.78 -4.19 4.28
C VAL A 4 -2.18 -3.93 3.73
N ALA A 5 -2.30 -3.18 2.62
CA ALA A 5 -3.58 -2.78 2.06
C ALA A 5 -3.63 -3.05 0.54
N VAL A 6 -4.24 -4.15 0.13
CA VAL A 6 -4.35 -4.51 -1.30
C VAL A 6 -5.65 -4.06 -1.97
N GLY A 7 -6.53 -3.38 -1.23
CA GLY A 7 -7.84 -2.97 -1.72
C GLY A 7 -8.93 -4.03 -1.49
N THR A 8 -10.17 -3.72 -1.87
CA THR A 8 -11.36 -4.52 -1.54
C THR A 8 -11.94 -5.30 -2.72
N GLN A 9 -11.48 -5.07 -3.94
CA GLN A 9 -12.14 -5.61 -5.14
C GLN A 9 -11.44 -6.84 -5.72
N LEU A 10 -10.11 -6.87 -5.68
CA LEU A 10 -9.30 -7.91 -6.30
C LEU A 10 -8.19 -8.34 -5.35
N ARG A 11 -7.96 -9.65 -5.26
CA ARG A 11 -6.79 -10.20 -4.56
C ARG A 11 -5.48 -9.74 -5.21
N PHE A 12 -4.40 -9.73 -4.46
CA PHE A 12 -3.08 -9.39 -4.96
C PHE A 12 -2.03 -10.34 -4.39
N ASP A 13 -2.08 -11.58 -4.90
CA ASP A 13 -1.30 -12.70 -4.38
C ASP A 13 0.20 -12.41 -4.37
N ARG A 14 0.73 -11.82 -5.45
CA ARG A 14 2.16 -11.48 -5.58
C ARG A 14 2.65 -10.55 -4.46
N LEU A 15 1.85 -9.57 -4.04
CA LEU A 15 2.20 -8.70 -2.91
C LEU A 15 2.03 -9.42 -1.58
N ALA A 16 0.91 -10.13 -1.42
CA ALA A 16 0.63 -10.88 -0.18
C ALA A 16 1.70 -11.92 0.12
N GLU A 17 2.15 -12.66 -0.91
CA GLU A 17 3.22 -13.65 -0.82
C GLU A 17 4.59 -13.00 -0.51
N ALA A 18 4.93 -11.89 -1.18
CA ALA A 18 6.18 -11.19 -0.93
C ALA A 18 6.30 -10.70 0.52
N VAL A 19 5.21 -10.16 1.06
CA VAL A 19 5.16 -9.75 2.48
C VAL A 19 5.24 -10.96 3.41
N ASP A 20 4.54 -12.06 3.10
CA ASP A 20 4.54 -13.26 3.92
C ASP A 20 5.93 -13.91 4.01
N MET A 21 6.67 -13.92 2.90
CA MET A 21 8.06 -14.39 2.86
C MET A 21 8.96 -13.51 3.73
N TRP A 22 8.79 -12.19 3.68
CA TRP A 22 9.52 -11.27 4.54
C TRP A 22 9.17 -11.49 6.02
N CYS A 23 7.90 -11.65 6.37
CA CYS A 23 7.45 -11.91 7.75
C CYS A 23 8.02 -13.20 8.31
N LYS A 24 8.21 -14.23 7.47
CA LYS A 24 8.85 -15.49 7.87
C LYS A 24 10.28 -15.27 8.38
N GLU A 25 11.00 -14.31 7.80
CA GLU A 25 12.37 -13.97 8.18
C GLU A 25 12.43 -12.95 9.33
N HIS A 26 11.30 -12.24 9.60
CA HIS A 26 11.19 -11.21 10.63
C HIS A 26 10.02 -11.49 11.59
N PRO A 27 10.04 -12.61 12.33
CA PRO A 27 8.93 -13.03 13.19
C PRO A 27 8.67 -12.08 14.38
N GLU A 28 9.61 -11.20 14.68
CA GLU A 28 9.48 -10.15 15.71
C GLU A 28 8.66 -8.95 15.25
N ARG A 29 8.38 -8.83 13.94
CA ARG A 29 7.62 -7.70 13.37
C ARG A 29 6.14 -7.99 13.33
N GLU A 30 5.37 -7.09 13.89
CA GLU A 30 3.92 -7.14 13.81
C GLU A 30 3.44 -6.61 12.46
N VAL A 31 2.77 -7.46 11.69
CA VAL A 31 2.17 -7.13 10.40
C VAL A 31 0.69 -7.52 10.41
N PHE A 32 -0.15 -6.64 9.90
CA PHE A 32 -1.57 -6.91 9.69
C PHE A 32 -2.02 -6.51 8.29
N GLY A 33 -2.82 -7.35 7.63
CA GLY A 33 -3.22 -7.15 6.24
C GLY A 33 -4.73 -7.11 6.00
N GLN A 34 -5.16 -6.21 5.09
CA GLN A 34 -6.44 -6.29 4.40
C GLN A 34 -6.16 -6.69 2.94
N LEU A 35 -6.56 -7.92 2.57
CA LEU A 35 -6.12 -8.57 1.34
C LEU A 35 -7.19 -8.62 0.24
N GLY A 36 -8.40 -8.11 0.49
CA GLY A 36 -9.53 -8.29 -0.40
C GLY A 36 -10.06 -9.73 -0.37
N PRO A 37 -10.99 -10.07 -1.27
CA PRO A 37 -11.58 -11.41 -1.29
C PRO A 37 -10.50 -12.45 -1.66
N VAL A 38 -10.24 -13.35 -0.73
CA VAL A 38 -9.36 -14.51 -0.95
C VAL A 38 -10.23 -15.73 -1.19
N ASP A 39 -10.60 -15.93 -2.46
CA ASP A 39 -11.37 -17.06 -2.92
C ASP A 39 -10.55 -18.36 -3.01
N ASP A 40 -11.17 -19.44 -3.45
CA ASP A 40 -10.51 -20.74 -3.64
C ASP A 40 -9.40 -20.61 -4.70
N GLY A 41 -8.14 -20.80 -4.25
CA GLY A 41 -6.93 -20.68 -5.05
C GLY A 41 -6.16 -19.37 -4.88
N GLY A 42 -6.63 -18.41 -4.06
CA GLY A 42 -5.88 -17.23 -3.67
C GLY A 42 -4.81 -17.53 -2.62
N TYR A 43 -3.73 -16.74 -2.63
CA TYR A 43 -2.67 -16.87 -1.64
C TYR A 43 -3.17 -16.49 -0.25
N ARG A 44 -2.88 -17.33 0.74
CA ARG A 44 -3.23 -17.11 2.16
C ARG A 44 -1.96 -17.03 2.99
N PRO A 45 -1.58 -15.83 3.47
CA PRO A 45 -0.41 -15.66 4.32
C PRO A 45 -0.45 -16.52 5.58
N ARG A 46 0.73 -16.99 6.01
CA ARG A 46 0.91 -17.87 7.19
C ARG A 46 1.72 -17.21 8.30
N HIS A 47 2.44 -16.14 7.98
CA HIS A 47 3.39 -15.51 8.90
C HIS A 47 2.93 -14.13 9.35
N TYR A 48 1.74 -13.66 8.93
CA TYR A 48 1.10 -12.47 9.47
C TYR A 48 -0.42 -12.61 9.51
N ASN A 49 -1.06 -11.82 10.36
CA ASN A 49 -2.52 -11.78 10.49
C ASN A 49 -3.15 -10.94 9.38
N TRP A 50 -4.30 -11.38 8.89
CA TRP A 50 -5.00 -10.71 7.81
C TRP A 50 -6.51 -10.91 7.86
N THR A 51 -7.23 -10.05 7.11
CA THR A 51 -8.68 -10.15 6.86
C THR A 51 -8.99 -9.82 5.40
N ASP A 52 -10.16 -10.26 4.92
CA ASP A 52 -10.62 -9.93 3.57
C ASP A 52 -10.96 -8.44 3.44
N ALA A 53 -11.68 -7.89 4.42
CA ALA A 53 -12.15 -6.52 4.38
C ALA A 53 -12.14 -5.87 5.78
N LEU A 54 -12.01 -4.57 5.79
CA LEU A 54 -12.16 -3.69 6.94
C LEU A 54 -13.24 -2.65 6.64
N THR A 55 -13.95 -2.23 7.68
CA THR A 55 -14.73 -1.00 7.62
C THR A 55 -13.80 0.20 7.45
N LYS A 56 -14.33 1.34 7.00
CA LYS A 56 -13.53 2.56 6.88
C LYS A 56 -12.87 2.93 8.21
N ALA A 57 -13.60 2.83 9.33
CA ALA A 57 -13.08 3.16 10.65
C ALA A 57 -11.93 2.23 11.07
N GLU A 58 -12.06 0.92 10.86
CA GLU A 58 -10.99 -0.05 11.13
C GLU A 58 -9.77 0.18 10.24
N PHE A 59 -9.98 0.48 8.97
CA PHE A 59 -8.91 0.82 8.03
C PHE A 59 -8.12 2.04 8.51
N ASP A 60 -8.84 3.12 8.87
CA ASP A 60 -8.24 4.37 9.36
C ASP A 60 -7.43 4.14 10.65
N VAL A 61 -7.94 3.32 11.58
CA VAL A 61 -7.24 2.95 12.83
C VAL A 61 -5.96 2.16 12.54
N ASN A 62 -6.02 1.13 11.70
CA ASN A 62 -4.85 0.33 11.36
C ASN A 62 -3.78 1.17 10.66
N LEU A 63 -4.19 2.07 9.78
CA LEU A 63 -3.29 2.98 9.10
C LEU A 63 -2.64 3.98 10.08
N GLU A 64 -3.40 4.55 11.00
CA GLU A 64 -2.88 5.45 12.03
C GLU A 64 -1.86 4.79 12.97
N GLN A 65 -2.10 3.55 13.35
CA GLN A 65 -1.21 2.78 14.23
C GLN A 65 0.01 2.21 13.51
N SER A 66 0.02 2.20 12.18
CA SER A 66 1.13 1.65 11.41
C SER A 66 2.38 2.55 11.44
N GLU A 67 3.55 1.94 11.38
CA GLU A 67 4.85 2.60 11.14
C GLU A 67 4.93 3.06 9.67
N PHE A 68 4.53 2.18 8.78
CA PHE A 68 4.36 2.44 7.34
C PHE A 68 3.32 1.49 6.75
N VAL A 69 2.91 1.79 5.52
CA VAL A 69 1.90 1.01 4.78
C VAL A 69 2.56 0.33 3.59
N VAL A 70 2.21 -0.94 3.35
CA VAL A 70 2.57 -1.67 2.12
C VAL A 70 1.28 -1.84 1.31
N ALA A 71 1.23 -1.36 0.08
CA ALA A 71 -0.04 -1.30 -0.64
C ALA A 71 0.08 -1.53 -2.15
N HIS A 72 -1.05 -1.92 -2.76
CA HIS A 72 -1.20 -1.73 -4.20
C HIS A 72 -1.20 -0.23 -4.54
N ALA A 73 -0.90 0.13 -5.79
CA ALA A 73 -0.87 1.53 -6.20
C ALA A 73 -2.28 2.11 -6.46
N GLY A 74 -3.17 2.00 -5.47
CA GLY A 74 -4.48 2.62 -5.47
C GLY A 74 -4.43 4.05 -4.93
N ILE A 75 -4.98 5.01 -5.67
CA ILE A 75 -4.93 6.45 -5.32
C ILE A 75 -5.48 6.70 -3.92
N GLY A 76 -6.62 6.10 -3.56
CA GLY A 76 -7.25 6.30 -2.24
C GLY A 76 -6.32 5.92 -1.08
N THR A 77 -5.66 4.77 -1.15
CA THR A 77 -4.72 4.31 -0.12
C THR A 77 -3.49 5.22 -0.04
N ILE A 78 -2.91 5.59 -1.20
CA ILE A 78 -1.75 6.49 -1.25
C ILE A 78 -2.06 7.80 -0.55
N LEU A 79 -3.20 8.40 -0.88
CA LEU A 79 -3.61 9.69 -0.34
C LEU A 79 -3.88 9.64 1.16
N THR A 80 -4.61 8.61 1.60
CA THR A 80 -4.91 8.43 3.01
C THR A 80 -3.61 8.26 3.81
N ALA A 81 -2.65 7.48 3.29
CA ALA A 81 -1.34 7.31 3.92
C ALA A 81 -0.58 8.64 4.02
N LEU A 82 -0.49 9.40 2.92
CA LEU A 82 0.21 10.68 2.89
C LEU A 82 -0.45 11.75 3.78
N LEU A 83 -1.79 11.82 3.79
CA LEU A 83 -2.54 12.72 4.69
C LEU A 83 -2.29 12.41 6.16
N LYS A 84 -2.12 11.13 6.50
CA LYS A 84 -1.76 10.67 7.85
C LYS A 84 -0.25 10.68 8.10
N GLN A 85 0.53 11.22 7.18
CA GLN A 85 2.00 11.31 7.25
C GLN A 85 2.67 9.93 7.45
N LYS A 86 2.10 8.89 6.84
CA LYS A 86 2.66 7.53 6.87
C LYS A 86 3.45 7.26 5.61
N PRO A 87 4.68 6.75 5.71
CA PRO A 87 5.40 6.24 4.55
C PRO A 87 4.59 5.11 3.89
N VAL A 88 4.62 5.06 2.56
CA VAL A 88 3.91 4.02 1.82
C VAL A 88 4.82 3.36 0.80
N LEU A 89 4.91 2.04 0.87
CA LEU A 89 5.56 1.18 -0.11
C LEU A 89 4.50 0.67 -1.09
N LEU A 90 4.67 1.01 -2.35
CA LEU A 90 3.72 0.68 -3.41
C LEU A 90 4.25 -0.45 -4.28
N MET A 91 3.39 -1.43 -4.55
CA MET A 91 3.59 -2.39 -5.63
C MET A 91 2.44 -2.25 -6.64
N PRO A 92 2.71 -1.85 -7.90
CA PRO A 92 1.66 -1.73 -8.88
C PRO A 92 1.20 -3.11 -9.37
N ARG A 93 -0.11 -3.26 -9.55
CA ARG A 93 -0.70 -4.38 -10.28
C ARG A 93 -0.35 -4.27 -11.76
N ARG A 94 -0.19 -5.40 -12.43
CA ARG A 94 0.17 -5.47 -13.84
C ARG A 94 -0.90 -6.22 -14.63
N SER A 95 -1.35 -5.65 -15.73
CA SER A 95 -2.31 -6.30 -16.63
C SER A 95 -1.73 -7.56 -17.30
N GLU A 96 -0.43 -7.55 -17.61
CA GLU A 96 0.29 -8.70 -18.18
C GLU A 96 0.33 -9.93 -17.25
N LEU A 97 0.14 -9.72 -15.91
CA LEU A 97 0.06 -10.77 -14.90
C LEU A 97 -1.40 -11.07 -14.51
N ALA A 98 -2.38 -10.56 -15.25
CA ALA A 98 -3.81 -10.70 -14.97
C ALA A 98 -4.23 -10.17 -13.57
N GLU A 99 -3.44 -9.28 -12.97
CA GLU A 99 -3.72 -8.71 -11.65
C GLU A 99 -4.71 -7.54 -11.71
N HIS A 100 -4.87 -6.94 -12.90
CA HIS A 100 -5.81 -5.86 -13.18
C HIS A 100 -6.20 -5.85 -14.66
N ARG A 101 -7.29 -5.16 -15.01
CA ARG A 101 -7.77 -5.06 -16.41
C ARG A 101 -6.88 -4.17 -17.28
N ASN A 102 -6.09 -3.31 -16.68
CA ASN A 102 -5.23 -2.32 -17.35
C ASN A 102 -4.08 -1.89 -16.44
N ASP A 103 -3.18 -1.07 -16.97
CA ASP A 103 -1.96 -0.62 -16.29
C ASP A 103 -2.09 0.76 -15.63
N HIS A 104 -3.30 1.14 -15.17
CA HIS A 104 -3.50 2.41 -14.45
C HIS A 104 -2.61 2.56 -13.22
N GLN A 105 -2.30 1.45 -12.53
CA GLN A 105 -1.46 1.50 -11.35
C GLN A 105 0.00 1.82 -11.68
N LEU A 106 0.51 1.44 -12.85
CA LEU A 106 1.81 1.88 -13.33
C LEU A 106 1.83 3.41 -13.57
N ALA A 107 0.77 3.96 -14.16
CA ALA A 107 0.64 5.41 -14.33
C ALA A 107 0.54 6.14 -12.99
N THR A 108 -0.18 5.56 -12.03
CA THR A 108 -0.26 6.07 -10.65
C THR A 108 1.13 6.12 -10.00
N VAL A 109 1.89 5.02 -10.07
CA VAL A 109 3.26 4.97 -9.51
C VAL A 109 4.13 6.08 -10.10
N ARG A 110 4.21 6.21 -11.43
CA ARG A 110 5.01 7.27 -12.09
C ARG A 110 4.67 8.68 -11.61
N ARG A 111 3.42 8.90 -11.17
CA ARG A 111 2.98 10.19 -10.68
C ARG A 111 3.42 10.46 -9.24
N PHE A 112 3.55 9.41 -8.42
CA PHE A 112 3.81 9.52 -7.00
C PHE A 112 5.23 9.12 -6.58
N GLU A 113 6.02 8.46 -7.46
CA GLU A 113 7.34 7.91 -7.12
C GLU A 113 8.36 8.94 -6.61
N ASP A 114 8.25 10.21 -7.08
CA ASP A 114 9.08 11.32 -6.60
C ASP A 114 8.53 12.01 -5.35
N THR A 115 7.40 11.53 -4.81
CA THR A 115 6.79 12.11 -3.61
C THR A 115 7.51 11.59 -2.36
N LYS A 116 7.97 12.52 -1.52
CA LYS A 116 8.66 12.17 -0.27
C LYS A 116 7.76 11.31 0.63
N GLY A 117 8.26 10.14 1.02
CA GLY A 117 7.51 9.15 1.79
C GLY A 117 6.82 8.09 0.94
N VAL A 118 6.91 8.17 -0.38
CA VAL A 118 6.47 7.10 -1.30
C VAL A 118 7.68 6.29 -1.75
N PHE A 119 7.55 4.98 -1.68
CA PHE A 119 8.53 3.99 -2.11
C PHE A 119 7.87 3.05 -3.11
N VAL A 120 8.63 2.49 -4.03
CA VAL A 120 8.10 1.65 -5.09
C VAL A 120 8.86 0.33 -5.15
N ALA A 121 8.12 -0.77 -5.13
CA ALA A 121 8.61 -2.12 -5.41
C ALA A 121 8.04 -2.59 -6.75
N ASN A 122 8.91 -2.92 -7.69
CA ASN A 122 8.51 -3.44 -8.99
C ASN A 122 8.46 -4.97 -9.03
N THR A 123 9.22 -5.61 -8.13
CA THR A 123 9.32 -7.07 -7.99
C THR A 123 9.07 -7.50 -6.55
N PRO A 124 8.74 -8.79 -6.30
CA PRO A 124 8.65 -9.34 -4.93
C PRO A 124 9.94 -9.14 -4.11
N ALA A 125 11.11 -9.25 -4.73
CA ALA A 125 12.39 -9.03 -4.04
C ALA A 125 12.56 -7.57 -3.58
N ASP A 126 12.06 -6.61 -4.36
CA ASP A 126 12.09 -5.20 -3.96
C ASP A 126 11.22 -4.95 -2.72
N VAL A 127 10.12 -5.69 -2.54
CA VAL A 127 9.26 -5.56 -1.35
C VAL A 127 10.06 -5.82 -0.08
N GLY A 128 10.77 -6.95 -0.01
CA GLY A 128 11.60 -7.30 1.15
C GLY A 128 12.65 -6.24 1.45
N SER A 129 13.48 -5.88 0.48
CA SER A 129 14.55 -4.90 0.66
C SER A 129 14.04 -3.50 1.04
N GLN A 130 12.90 -3.07 0.49
CA GLN A 130 12.29 -1.80 0.86
C GLN A 130 11.67 -1.84 2.27
N MET A 131 11.07 -2.96 2.68
CA MET A 131 10.59 -3.15 4.05
C MET A 131 11.75 -3.10 5.05
N ASP A 132 12.88 -3.73 4.77
CA ASP A 132 14.09 -3.65 5.60
C ASP A 132 14.59 -2.22 5.75
N TYR A 133 14.64 -1.49 4.64
CA TYR A 133 15.00 -0.06 4.65
C TYR A 133 14.04 0.76 5.52
N LEU A 134 12.73 0.59 5.35
CA LEU A 134 11.71 1.33 6.11
C LEU A 134 11.72 0.98 7.60
N CYS A 135 12.04 -0.26 7.96
CA CYS A 135 12.20 -0.68 9.35
C CYS A 135 13.44 -0.08 10.03
N SER A 136 14.50 0.18 9.27
CA SER A 136 15.78 0.68 9.79
C SER A 136 15.91 2.21 9.76
N THR A 137 15.01 2.91 9.08
CA THR A 137 15.14 4.34 8.77
C THR A 137 13.92 5.13 9.23
N VAL A 138 14.15 6.27 9.90
CA VAL A 138 13.09 7.25 10.16
C VAL A 138 12.83 8.03 8.87
N VAL A 139 11.72 7.72 8.21
CA VAL A 139 11.34 8.36 6.94
C VAL A 139 10.47 9.58 7.19
N ALA A 140 10.92 10.72 6.71
CA ALA A 140 10.09 11.92 6.69
C ALA A 140 9.12 11.83 5.49
N THR A 141 7.85 12.09 5.73
CA THR A 141 6.79 12.11 4.70
C THR A 141 6.49 13.55 4.23
N THR A 142 5.89 13.66 3.07
CA THR A 142 5.32 14.94 2.62
C THR A 142 4.13 15.30 3.51
N VAL A 143 4.12 16.51 4.05
CA VAL A 143 2.94 17.02 4.75
C VAL A 143 1.94 17.49 3.69
N LEU A 144 0.90 16.69 3.47
CA LEU A 144 -0.26 17.11 2.69
C LEU A 144 -1.24 17.81 3.64
N ASN A 145 -1.44 19.09 3.46
CA ASN A 145 -2.55 19.80 4.08
C ASN A 145 -3.76 19.75 3.13
N GLU A 146 -4.95 19.52 3.66
CA GLU A 146 -6.20 19.53 2.88
C GLU A 146 -6.42 20.87 2.13
N PHE A 147 -5.70 21.92 2.52
CA PHE A 147 -5.77 23.27 1.95
C PHE A 147 -4.52 23.66 1.14
N SER A 148 -3.61 22.72 0.83
CA SER A 148 -2.42 23.09 0.06
C SER A 148 -2.76 23.24 -1.44
N ASP A 149 -2.32 24.36 -2.05
CA ASP A 149 -2.51 24.67 -3.48
C ASP A 149 -1.55 23.91 -4.42
N GLY A 150 -0.92 22.86 -3.94
CA GLY A 150 0.05 22.09 -4.72
C GLY A 150 -0.59 21.32 -5.90
N PRO A 151 0.19 20.98 -6.95
CA PRO A 151 -0.31 20.23 -8.12
C PRO A 151 -0.99 18.93 -7.75
N LEU A 152 -0.56 18.29 -6.65
CA LEU A 152 -1.12 17.06 -6.13
C LEU A 152 -2.53 17.28 -5.56
N VAL A 153 -2.74 18.33 -4.78
CA VAL A 153 -4.06 18.66 -4.19
C VAL A 153 -5.06 19.06 -5.28
N LYS A 154 -4.64 19.83 -6.27
CA LYS A 154 -5.50 20.15 -7.44
C LYS A 154 -5.92 18.90 -8.21
N TYR A 155 -5.02 17.94 -8.36
CA TYR A 155 -5.36 16.66 -8.97
C TYR A 155 -6.36 15.87 -8.10
N LEU A 156 -6.22 15.91 -6.78
CA LEU A 156 -7.10 15.25 -5.84
C LEU A 156 -8.51 15.82 -5.88
N GLN A 157 -8.62 17.14 -5.85
CA GLN A 157 -9.89 17.85 -5.99
C GLN A 157 -10.59 17.47 -7.29
N LYS A 158 -9.83 17.32 -8.38
CA LYS A 158 -10.35 16.88 -9.67
C LYS A 158 -10.84 15.42 -9.64
N VAL A 159 -10.08 14.49 -9.05
CA VAL A 159 -10.41 13.05 -9.03
C VAL A 159 -11.50 12.73 -8.01
N LEU A 160 -11.54 13.44 -6.87
CA LEU A 160 -12.54 13.24 -5.81
C LEU A 160 -13.81 14.07 -6.02
N GLY A 161 -13.75 15.14 -6.81
CA GLY A 161 -14.89 16.00 -7.11
C GLY A 161 -15.69 15.60 -8.36
N GLU A 162 -15.25 14.58 -9.11
CA GLU A 162 -15.95 14.00 -10.27
C GLU A 162 -16.75 12.72 -9.92
N GLY A 163 -17.06 12.50 -8.62
CA GLY A 163 -17.88 11.40 -8.13
C GLY A 163 -19.25 11.84 -7.66
#